data_11836216e0ba7b494121671c01fe2c0a
#
_entry.id   11836216e0ba7b494121671c01fe2c0a
#
_cell.length_a   1.000
_cell.length_b   1.000
_cell.length_c   1.000
_cell.angle_alpha   90.00
_cell.angle_beta   90.00
_cell.angle_gamma   90.00
#
_symmetry.space_group_name_H-M   'P 1'
#
loop_
_entity.id
_entity.type
_entity.pdbx_description
1 polymer ?
#
loop_
_entity_poly.entity_id
_entity_poly.type
_entity_poly.pdbx_seq_one_letter_code
_entity_poly.pdbx_strand_id
1 'polypeptide(L)'
;MMATCLLMATTASAQDTKSQFNPVEHAVISQTIAPDARSAGMGDVGAATDPDVNSQYWNLAKYPFCISRAGIALNYTPWLRQLVNDIDLAYVAGYYRIGDYAAISGSLRYFSLGEVMTSMDENAMTVKPYEMSLDVGASLMLSEKFSLGVGLRWIYSDLRFDYTEDASPASAFAADLCGYYNNYINIGQRECQLGLGFNIQNVGSKIKFYGDDRSQFLPANLRLGASLMIPVDEYNRFTIAADANKLLVPTVPKQNDGETTEEYERRVIDEYSEVSAISGILEFQ
;
A
#
# COMPACT_ATOMS: atom_id res chain seq x y z
N MET A 1 7.13 1.24 44.36
CA MET A 1 5.89 0.55 43.94
C MET A 1 6.07 0.16 42.47
N MET A 2 6.38 -1.09 42.22
CA MET A 2 6.52 -1.64 40.86
C MET A 2 5.13 -1.81 40.26
N ALA A 3 4.84 -1.11 39.17
CA ALA A 3 3.62 -1.32 38.40
C ALA A 3 3.84 -2.56 37.51
N THR A 4 3.17 -3.64 37.85
CA THR A 4 3.12 -4.87 37.08
C THR A 4 2.30 -4.62 35.81
N CYS A 5 2.97 -4.55 34.67
CA CYS A 5 2.33 -4.50 33.36
C CYS A 5 1.76 -5.89 33.09
N LEU A 6 0.45 -6.07 33.26
CA LEU A 6 -0.27 -7.28 32.93
C LEU A 6 -0.38 -7.36 31.40
N LEU A 7 0.49 -8.14 30.76
CA LEU A 7 0.30 -8.59 29.39
C LEU A 7 -0.92 -9.52 29.39
N MET A 8 -2.06 -9.02 28.96
CA MET A 8 -3.16 -9.88 28.57
C MET A 8 -2.79 -10.56 27.25
N ALA A 9 -2.14 -11.71 27.34
CA ALA A 9 -2.08 -12.66 26.25
C ALA A 9 -3.51 -13.21 26.07
N THR A 10 -4.26 -12.62 25.14
CA THR A 10 -5.44 -13.28 24.60
C THR A 10 -4.95 -14.52 23.88
N THR A 11 -5.22 -15.69 24.46
CA THR A 11 -5.08 -16.96 23.77
C THR A 11 -6.04 -16.92 22.59
N ALA A 12 -5.51 -16.65 21.39
CA ALA A 12 -6.22 -16.92 20.16
C ALA A 12 -6.44 -18.44 20.13
N SER A 13 -7.63 -18.90 20.50
CA SER A 13 -8.05 -20.26 20.24
C SER A 13 -8.09 -20.40 18.73
N ALA A 14 -7.11 -21.09 18.17
CA ALA A 14 -7.20 -21.62 16.83
C ALA A 14 -8.39 -22.58 16.84
N GLN A 15 -9.55 -22.10 16.44
CA GLN A 15 -10.66 -22.98 16.14
C GLN A 15 -10.23 -23.85 14.97
N ASP A 16 -10.22 -25.15 15.19
CA ASP A 16 -10.02 -26.21 14.22
C ASP A 16 -11.26 -26.32 13.30
N THR A 17 -11.64 -25.19 12.71
CA THR A 17 -12.44 -25.22 11.50
C THR A 17 -11.43 -25.49 10.39
N LYS A 18 -11.72 -26.46 9.55
CA LYS A 18 -11.10 -26.61 8.23
C LYS A 18 -11.44 -25.33 7.42
N SER A 19 -10.98 -24.17 7.88
CA SER A 19 -11.03 -22.94 7.15
C SER A 19 -10.07 -23.12 6.00
N GLN A 20 -10.61 -23.50 4.88
CA GLN A 20 -9.88 -23.47 3.64
C GLN A 20 -9.34 -22.05 3.51
N PHE A 21 -8.03 -21.93 3.44
CA PHE A 21 -7.37 -20.67 3.15
C PHE A 21 -7.84 -20.19 1.78
N ASN A 22 -8.53 -19.06 1.72
CA ASN A 22 -8.89 -18.42 0.47
C ASN A 22 -7.79 -17.42 0.12
N PRO A 23 -6.98 -17.67 -0.90
CA PRO A 23 -5.99 -16.71 -1.34
C PRO A 23 -6.70 -15.44 -1.83
N VAL A 24 -6.15 -14.29 -1.46
CA VAL A 24 -6.54 -13.01 -2.04
C VAL A 24 -5.59 -12.74 -3.19
N GLU A 25 -6.13 -12.61 -4.39
CA GLU A 25 -5.36 -12.30 -5.59
C GLU A 25 -5.57 -10.85 -5.99
N HIS A 26 -4.49 -10.16 -6.32
CA HIS A 26 -4.52 -8.81 -6.83
C HIS A 26 -3.38 -8.57 -7.82
N ALA A 27 -3.58 -7.66 -8.75
CA ALA A 27 -2.54 -7.21 -9.66
C ALA A 27 -1.61 -6.18 -9.00
N VAL A 28 -0.56 -5.80 -9.71
CA VAL A 28 0.35 -4.69 -9.40
C VAL A 28 0.95 -4.82 -8.00
N ILE A 29 1.67 -5.90 -7.78
CA ILE A 29 2.29 -6.24 -6.48
C ILE A 29 3.23 -5.13 -5.98
N SER A 30 3.86 -4.37 -6.88
CA SER A 30 4.74 -3.26 -6.51
C SER A 30 4.06 -2.23 -5.59
N GLN A 31 2.74 -2.07 -5.67
CA GLN A 31 2.00 -1.12 -4.85
C GLN A 31 1.93 -1.52 -3.37
N THR A 32 2.23 -2.76 -3.03
CA THR A 32 2.24 -3.26 -1.64
C THR A 32 3.62 -3.15 -0.97
N ILE A 33 4.67 -2.85 -1.74
CA ILE A 33 6.05 -2.80 -1.24
C ILE A 33 6.31 -1.42 -0.61
N ALA A 34 6.83 -1.39 0.62
CA ALA A 34 7.25 -0.16 1.29
C ALA A 34 8.37 0.55 0.50
N PRO A 35 8.21 1.84 0.14
CA PRO A 35 9.18 2.50 -0.72
C PRO A 35 10.37 3.11 0.02
N ASP A 36 10.27 3.31 1.33
CA ASP A 36 11.26 4.02 2.12
C ASP A 36 11.84 3.19 3.26
N ALA A 37 13.12 3.37 3.50
CA ALA A 37 13.88 2.61 4.50
C ALA A 37 13.44 2.91 5.95
N ARG A 38 12.93 4.11 6.25
CA ARG A 38 12.47 4.47 7.59
C ARG A 38 11.29 3.60 8.01
N SER A 39 10.23 3.60 7.21
CA SER A 39 9.02 2.84 7.53
C SER A 39 9.25 1.33 7.41
N ALA A 40 10.02 0.89 6.41
CA ALA A 40 10.42 -0.51 6.27
C ALA A 40 11.20 -1.01 7.50
N GLY A 41 12.13 -0.18 8.01
CA GLY A 41 12.89 -0.49 9.24
C GLY A 41 12.05 -0.49 10.52
N MET A 42 10.87 0.12 10.50
CA MET A 42 9.91 0.14 11.61
C MET A 42 8.80 -0.92 11.49
N GLY A 43 8.89 -1.85 10.52
CA GLY A 43 7.89 -2.90 10.29
C GLY A 43 6.71 -2.42 9.46
N ASP A 44 6.95 -1.58 8.45
CA ASP A 44 5.97 -1.06 7.51
C ASP A 44 4.84 -0.24 8.17
N VAL A 45 5.16 0.50 9.22
CA VAL A 45 4.27 1.44 9.86
C VAL A 45 4.45 2.86 9.33
N GLY A 46 3.37 3.56 9.05
CA GLY A 46 3.46 4.88 8.44
C GLY A 46 2.19 5.73 8.46
N ALA A 47 1.01 5.14 8.76
CA ALA A 47 -0.26 5.86 8.70
C ALA A 47 -0.36 6.99 9.72
N ALA A 48 0.24 6.83 10.90
CA ALA A 48 0.17 7.80 11.99
C ALA A 48 1.54 8.28 12.51
N THR A 49 2.64 7.84 11.92
CA THR A 49 3.99 8.31 12.26
C THR A 49 4.16 9.80 11.95
N ASP A 50 5.20 10.43 12.53
CA ASP A 50 5.52 11.83 12.24
C ASP A 50 5.56 12.12 10.74
N PRO A 51 5.05 13.30 10.32
CA PRO A 51 5.09 13.75 8.93
C PRO A 51 6.50 13.77 8.36
N ASP A 52 6.68 13.20 7.17
CA ASP A 52 7.94 13.24 6.42
C ASP A 52 7.70 13.34 4.90
N VAL A 53 8.77 13.39 4.13
CA VAL A 53 8.67 13.52 2.67
C VAL A 53 8.04 12.28 2.01
N ASN A 54 8.18 11.09 2.60
CA ASN A 54 7.64 9.84 2.08
C ASN A 54 6.18 9.60 2.47
N SER A 55 5.54 10.56 3.11
CA SER A 55 4.13 10.49 3.54
C SER A 55 3.15 10.28 2.38
N GLN A 56 3.54 10.52 1.12
CA GLN A 56 2.71 10.27 -0.06
C GLN A 56 2.19 8.81 -0.13
N TYR A 57 3.04 7.86 0.18
CA TYR A 57 2.67 6.44 0.16
C TYR A 57 1.87 6.03 1.41
N TRP A 58 2.25 6.57 2.57
CA TRP A 58 1.71 6.11 3.85
C TRP A 58 0.42 6.81 4.25
N ASN A 59 0.40 8.14 4.18
CA ASN A 59 -0.73 9.00 4.53
C ASN A 59 -0.42 10.44 4.13
N LEU A 60 -0.88 10.86 2.98
CA LEU A 60 -0.60 12.21 2.45
C LEU A 60 -1.27 13.33 3.26
N ALA A 61 -2.27 13.00 4.11
CA ALA A 61 -2.87 13.97 5.02
C ALA A 61 -1.89 14.51 6.09
N LYS A 62 -0.73 13.92 6.26
CA LYS A 62 0.32 14.39 7.17
C LYS A 62 1.05 15.65 6.67
N TYR A 63 1.08 15.92 5.37
CA TYR A 63 1.89 17.01 4.80
C TYR A 63 1.59 18.42 5.35
N PRO A 64 0.35 18.82 5.65
CA PRO A 64 0.12 20.13 6.28
C PRO A 64 0.82 20.32 7.62
N PHE A 65 1.13 19.22 8.34
CA PHE A 65 1.85 19.23 9.60
C PHE A 65 3.39 19.17 9.46
N CYS A 66 3.92 19.07 8.25
CA CYS A 66 5.37 19.11 8.03
C CYS A 66 5.93 20.48 8.47
N ILE A 67 7.10 20.47 9.11
CA ILE A 67 7.79 21.69 9.52
C ILE A 67 8.30 22.46 8.29
N SER A 68 8.91 21.74 7.34
CA SER A 68 9.44 22.33 6.11
C SER A 68 8.32 22.67 5.15
N ARG A 69 8.47 23.77 4.42
CA ARG A 69 7.51 24.21 3.40
C ARG A 69 7.49 23.31 2.18
N ALA A 70 8.60 22.69 1.85
CA ALA A 70 8.73 21.76 0.74
C ALA A 70 9.77 20.69 1.09
N GLY A 71 9.65 19.55 0.41
CA GLY A 71 10.61 18.47 0.52
C GLY A 71 10.55 17.56 -0.72
N ILE A 72 11.69 16.95 -1.02
CA ILE A 72 11.82 15.90 -2.02
C ILE A 72 12.67 14.78 -1.45
N ALA A 73 12.32 13.54 -1.73
CA ALA A 73 13.07 12.35 -1.37
C ALA A 73 13.25 11.44 -2.58
N LEU A 74 14.39 10.78 -2.64
CA LEU A 74 14.70 9.72 -3.58
C LEU A 74 15.05 8.47 -2.77
N ASN A 75 14.31 7.40 -3.01
CA ASN A 75 14.51 6.11 -2.38
C ASN A 75 14.84 5.07 -3.46
N TYR A 76 15.78 4.20 -3.15
CA TYR A 76 16.16 3.08 -4.00
C TYR A 76 16.28 1.83 -3.12
N THR A 77 15.52 0.80 -3.46
CA THR A 77 15.46 -0.45 -2.70
C THR A 77 15.72 -1.62 -3.64
N PRO A 78 16.90 -2.25 -3.56
CA PRO A 78 17.14 -3.52 -4.22
C PRO A 78 16.25 -4.59 -3.56
N TRP A 79 15.34 -5.16 -4.35
CA TRP A 79 14.37 -6.11 -3.84
C TRP A 79 14.88 -7.55 -4.03
N LEU A 80 14.74 -8.40 -3.02
CA LEU A 80 15.16 -9.81 -3.05
C LEU A 80 16.62 -10.04 -3.50
N ARG A 81 17.52 -9.10 -3.29
CA ARG A 81 18.88 -9.10 -3.86
C ARG A 81 19.72 -10.35 -3.55
N GLN A 82 19.39 -11.08 -2.49
CA GLN A 82 20.06 -12.35 -2.18
C GLN A 82 19.58 -13.51 -3.06
N LEU A 83 18.44 -13.38 -3.71
CA LEU A 83 17.86 -14.40 -4.60
C LEU A 83 18.03 -14.00 -6.08
N VAL A 84 17.78 -12.73 -6.40
CA VAL A 84 17.82 -12.19 -7.76
C VAL A 84 18.46 -10.79 -7.70
N ASN A 85 19.39 -10.50 -8.63
CA ASN A 85 20.23 -9.30 -8.55
C ASN A 85 19.68 -8.07 -9.27
N ASP A 86 18.59 -8.18 -10.01
CA ASP A 86 18.09 -7.21 -10.97
C ASP A 86 16.63 -6.76 -10.73
N ILE A 87 16.07 -7.11 -9.55
CA ILE A 87 14.77 -6.60 -9.11
C ILE A 87 14.99 -5.37 -8.24
N ASP A 88 14.51 -4.23 -8.71
CA ASP A 88 14.77 -2.95 -8.09
C ASP A 88 13.52 -2.08 -7.98
N LEU A 89 13.37 -1.40 -6.85
CA LEU A 89 12.36 -0.38 -6.63
C LEU A 89 13.00 1.00 -6.51
N ALA A 90 12.66 1.91 -7.40
CA ALA A 90 12.97 3.33 -7.31
C ALA A 90 11.70 4.12 -6.97
N TYR A 91 11.80 5.05 -6.03
CA TYR A 91 10.69 5.87 -5.60
C TYR A 91 11.14 7.31 -5.33
N VAL A 92 10.47 8.25 -5.98
CA VAL A 92 10.66 9.69 -5.78
C VAL A 92 9.36 10.24 -5.21
N ALA A 93 9.44 11.00 -4.13
CA ALA A 93 8.30 11.70 -3.56
C ALA A 93 8.63 13.15 -3.27
N GLY A 94 7.64 14.02 -3.34
CA GLY A 94 7.79 15.42 -3.00
C GLY A 94 6.48 16.07 -2.61
N TYR A 95 6.59 17.14 -1.84
CA TYR A 95 5.44 17.94 -1.44
C TYR A 95 5.78 19.42 -1.39
N TYR A 96 4.75 20.24 -1.46
CA TYR A 96 4.82 21.68 -1.25
C TYR A 96 3.61 22.14 -0.43
N ARG A 97 3.86 22.84 0.70
CA ARG A 97 2.81 23.43 1.53
C ARG A 97 2.38 24.78 0.95
N ILE A 98 1.07 24.92 0.75
CA ILE A 98 0.42 26.15 0.30
C ILE A 98 -0.14 26.86 1.55
N GLY A 99 0.60 27.83 2.04
CA GLY A 99 0.30 28.46 3.32
C GLY A 99 0.45 27.48 4.50
N ASP A 100 -0.39 27.64 5.52
CA ASP A 100 -0.33 26.85 6.76
C ASP A 100 -1.30 25.68 6.79
N TYR A 101 -2.28 25.67 5.87
CA TYR A 101 -3.40 24.74 5.95
C TYR A 101 -3.48 23.70 4.84
N ALA A 102 -2.75 23.89 3.75
CA ALA A 102 -2.85 23.02 2.59
C ALA A 102 -1.49 22.55 2.12
N ALA A 103 -1.46 21.38 1.46
CA ALA A 103 -0.30 20.91 0.74
C ALA A 103 -0.70 20.17 -0.53
N ILE A 104 0.15 20.28 -1.55
CA ILE A 104 0.13 19.45 -2.75
C ILE A 104 1.34 18.53 -2.72
N SER A 105 1.19 17.36 -3.32
CA SER A 105 2.24 16.35 -3.30
C SER A 105 2.19 15.48 -4.54
N GLY A 106 3.26 14.75 -4.78
CA GLY A 106 3.31 13.77 -5.84
C GLY A 106 4.43 12.78 -5.64
N SER A 107 4.33 11.66 -6.33
CA SER A 107 5.39 10.66 -6.35
C SER A 107 5.42 9.92 -7.67
N LEU A 108 6.60 9.37 -7.97
CA LEU A 108 6.84 8.46 -9.07
C LEU A 108 7.46 7.19 -8.49
N ARG A 109 6.88 6.06 -8.81
CA ARG A 109 7.39 4.73 -8.49
C ARG A 109 7.73 3.99 -9.77
N TYR A 110 8.87 3.33 -9.76
CA TYR A 110 9.31 2.42 -10.83
C TYR A 110 9.80 1.14 -10.19
N PHE A 111 9.23 0.02 -10.59
CA PHE A 111 9.60 -1.32 -10.11
C PHE A 111 9.99 -2.19 -11.29
N SER A 112 11.27 -2.56 -11.35
CA SER A 112 11.81 -3.52 -12.32
C SER A 112 11.70 -4.92 -11.74
N LEU A 113 11.17 -5.86 -12.52
CA LEU A 113 11.12 -7.28 -12.16
C LEU A 113 12.35 -8.06 -12.67
N GLY A 114 13.33 -7.34 -13.22
CA GLY A 114 14.55 -7.95 -13.73
C GLY A 114 14.42 -8.51 -15.15
N GLU A 115 15.40 -9.31 -15.53
CA GLU A 115 15.44 -9.99 -16.83
C GLU A 115 14.82 -11.38 -16.71
N VAL A 116 13.82 -11.65 -17.54
CA VAL A 116 13.14 -12.96 -17.60
C VAL A 116 13.34 -13.57 -18.99
N MET A 117 13.82 -14.81 -19.05
CA MET A 117 13.89 -15.58 -20.29
C MET A 117 12.54 -16.25 -20.56
N THR A 118 11.99 -16.07 -21.75
CA THR A 118 10.66 -16.58 -22.12
C THR A 118 10.67 -18.09 -22.42
N SER A 119 11.82 -18.66 -22.77
CA SER A 119 11.98 -20.09 -23.09
C SER A 119 13.38 -20.54 -22.71
N MET A 120 13.59 -21.85 -22.60
CA MET A 120 14.93 -22.48 -22.48
C MET A 120 15.51 -22.91 -23.84
N ASP A 121 14.82 -22.65 -24.94
CA ASP A 121 15.20 -23.02 -26.29
C ASP A 121 16.14 -22.00 -26.94
N GLU A 122 16.74 -22.34 -28.09
CA GLU A 122 17.64 -21.48 -28.85
C GLU A 122 16.99 -20.15 -29.33
N ASN A 123 15.66 -20.05 -29.31
CA ASN A 123 14.88 -18.85 -29.64
C ASN A 123 14.41 -18.08 -28.41
N ALA A 124 15.02 -18.31 -27.24
CA ALA A 124 14.68 -17.60 -26.01
C ALA A 124 14.87 -16.09 -26.19
N MET A 125 13.83 -15.33 -25.87
CA MET A 125 13.87 -13.87 -25.81
C MET A 125 14.02 -13.43 -24.36
N THR A 126 14.82 -12.40 -24.12
CA THR A 126 14.91 -11.78 -22.81
C THR A 126 13.94 -10.60 -22.78
N VAL A 127 13.03 -10.62 -21.83
CA VAL A 127 12.06 -9.54 -21.55
C VAL A 127 12.41 -8.89 -20.23
N LYS A 128 12.03 -7.62 -20.07
CA LYS A 128 12.24 -6.82 -18.86
C LYS A 128 10.89 -6.28 -18.37
N PRO A 129 10.11 -7.09 -17.66
CA PRO A 129 8.84 -6.62 -17.14
C PRO A 129 9.05 -5.55 -16.07
N TYR A 130 8.15 -4.57 -16.03
CA TYR A 130 8.19 -3.50 -15.05
C TYR A 130 6.80 -2.94 -14.74
N GLU A 131 6.69 -2.34 -13.58
CA GLU A 131 5.52 -1.59 -13.14
C GLU A 131 5.91 -0.16 -12.79
N MET A 132 5.03 0.78 -13.09
CA MET A 132 5.23 2.19 -12.80
C MET A 132 3.95 2.80 -12.25
N SER A 133 4.06 3.72 -11.30
CA SER A 133 2.93 4.57 -10.93
C SER A 133 3.32 6.03 -10.78
N LEU A 134 2.38 6.89 -11.13
CA LEU A 134 2.45 8.33 -10.92
C LEU A 134 1.31 8.74 -10.00
N ASP A 135 1.66 9.35 -8.88
CA ASP A 135 0.70 9.82 -7.88
C ASP A 135 0.71 11.34 -7.80
N VAL A 136 -0.46 11.92 -7.67
CA VAL A 136 -0.64 13.33 -7.31
C VAL A 136 -1.63 13.42 -6.15
N GLY A 137 -1.40 14.35 -5.24
CA GLY A 137 -2.23 14.46 -4.06
C GLY A 137 -2.39 15.89 -3.57
N ALA A 138 -3.48 16.10 -2.84
CA ALA A 138 -3.75 17.33 -2.13
C ALA A 138 -4.25 17.00 -0.72
N SER A 139 -3.82 17.79 0.25
CA SER A 139 -4.22 17.66 1.64
C SER A 139 -4.58 19.00 2.24
N LEU A 140 -5.58 18.99 3.12
CA LEU A 140 -6.13 20.20 3.75
C LEU A 140 -6.31 19.97 5.25
N MET A 141 -5.81 20.88 6.05
CA MET A 141 -6.05 20.95 7.48
C MET A 141 -7.45 21.49 7.73
N LEU A 142 -8.31 20.68 8.32
CA LEU A 142 -9.69 21.04 8.67
C LEU A 142 -9.78 21.67 10.07
N SER A 143 -8.80 21.36 10.91
CA SER A 143 -8.59 21.99 12.21
C SER A 143 -7.11 21.97 12.55
N GLU A 144 -6.70 22.65 13.60
CA GLU A 144 -5.30 22.65 14.09
C GLU A 144 -4.77 21.23 14.39
N LYS A 145 -5.65 20.26 14.56
CA LYS A 145 -5.31 18.90 14.97
C LYS A 145 -5.65 17.84 13.93
N PHE A 146 -6.42 18.17 12.90
CA PHE A 146 -6.93 17.20 11.95
C PHE A 146 -6.85 17.69 10.52
N SER A 147 -6.37 16.81 9.64
CA SER A 147 -6.32 17.02 8.19
C SER A 147 -6.90 15.85 7.44
N LEU A 148 -7.39 16.14 6.25
CA LEU A 148 -7.79 15.17 5.23
C LEU A 148 -6.91 15.34 3.99
N GLY A 149 -6.78 14.25 3.25
CA GLY A 149 -6.05 14.25 1.99
C GLY A 149 -6.68 13.30 0.99
N VAL A 150 -6.57 13.66 -0.27
CA VAL A 150 -6.99 12.86 -1.41
C VAL A 150 -5.85 12.72 -2.39
N GLY A 151 -5.68 11.52 -2.93
CA GLY A 151 -4.68 11.20 -3.94
C GLY A 151 -5.33 10.60 -5.17
N LEU A 152 -4.71 10.83 -6.32
CA LEU A 152 -5.02 10.16 -7.58
C LEU A 152 -3.74 9.48 -8.06
N ARG A 153 -3.88 8.24 -8.53
CA ARG A 153 -2.80 7.38 -8.98
C ARG A 153 -3.09 6.85 -10.37
N TRP A 154 -2.15 7.02 -11.26
CA TRP A 154 -2.10 6.28 -12.52
C TRP A 154 -1.07 5.18 -12.40
N ILE A 155 -1.47 3.96 -12.79
CA ILE A 155 -0.65 2.75 -12.75
C ILE A 155 -0.48 2.26 -14.17
N TYR A 156 0.75 1.87 -14.50
CA TYR A 156 1.11 1.25 -15.75
C TYR A 156 1.92 0.00 -15.46
N SER A 157 1.52 -1.13 -16.03
CA SER A 157 2.16 -2.42 -15.81
C SER A 157 2.44 -3.09 -17.15
N ASP A 158 3.70 -3.34 -17.43
CA ASP A 158 4.17 -4.08 -18.59
C ASP A 158 4.78 -5.41 -18.13
N LEU A 159 3.93 -6.40 -17.98
CA LEU A 159 4.30 -7.76 -17.57
C LEU A 159 4.30 -8.72 -18.76
N ARG A 160 4.49 -8.22 -19.96
CA ARG A 160 4.52 -9.07 -21.15
C ARG A 160 5.72 -10.01 -21.11
N PHE A 161 5.44 -11.29 -21.14
CA PHE A 161 6.44 -12.35 -21.28
C PHE A 161 6.61 -12.77 -22.75
N ASP A 162 5.78 -12.26 -23.66
CA ASP A 162 5.84 -12.48 -25.10
C ASP A 162 5.56 -11.16 -25.80
N TYR A 163 6.35 -10.85 -26.84
CA TYR A 163 6.15 -9.67 -27.71
C TYR A 163 5.37 -10.05 -28.97
N THR A 164 4.35 -10.91 -28.84
CA THR A 164 3.41 -11.17 -29.93
C THR A 164 2.63 -9.89 -30.25
N GLU A 165 2.11 -9.79 -31.47
CA GLU A 165 1.37 -8.59 -31.94
C GLU A 165 0.17 -8.25 -31.04
N ASP A 166 -0.30 -9.24 -30.29
CA ASP A 166 -1.46 -9.13 -29.42
C ASP A 166 -1.15 -8.76 -27.97
N ALA A 167 0.11 -8.83 -27.52
CA ALA A 167 0.47 -8.48 -26.15
C ALA A 167 0.54 -6.97 -25.94
N SER A 168 -0.23 -6.44 -25.02
CA SER A 168 -0.24 -5.01 -24.66
C SER A 168 -0.06 -4.79 -23.16
N PRO A 169 0.63 -3.70 -22.76
CA PRO A 169 0.69 -3.31 -21.36
C PRO A 169 -0.69 -2.93 -20.85
N ALA A 170 -0.85 -3.04 -19.56
CA ALA A 170 -2.09 -2.69 -18.87
C ALA A 170 -1.95 -1.39 -18.07
N SER A 171 -3.04 -0.64 -17.94
CA SER A 171 -3.08 0.55 -17.11
C SER A 171 -4.36 0.63 -16.28
N ALA A 172 -4.26 1.28 -15.12
CA ALA A 172 -5.37 1.49 -14.21
C ALA A 172 -5.28 2.85 -13.53
N PHE A 173 -6.42 3.31 -13.03
CA PHE A 173 -6.50 4.50 -12.20
C PHE A 173 -7.02 4.13 -10.83
N ALA A 174 -6.47 4.74 -9.80
CA ALA A 174 -6.88 4.58 -8.42
C ALA A 174 -6.94 5.91 -7.69
N ALA A 175 -7.68 5.93 -6.59
CA ALA A 175 -7.78 7.05 -5.68
C ALA A 175 -7.45 6.61 -4.26
N ASP A 176 -6.88 7.53 -3.49
CA ASP A 176 -6.59 7.35 -2.08
C ASP A 176 -7.36 8.41 -1.27
N LEU A 177 -7.86 8.01 -0.10
CA LEU A 177 -8.48 8.89 0.89
C LEU A 177 -7.79 8.70 2.23
N CYS A 178 -7.26 9.79 2.77
CA CYS A 178 -6.47 9.75 4.00
C CYS A 178 -6.96 10.75 5.03
N GLY A 179 -6.74 10.44 6.30
CA GLY A 179 -6.91 11.39 7.39
C GLY A 179 -5.83 11.24 8.43
N TYR A 180 -5.44 12.35 9.02
CA TYR A 180 -4.43 12.40 10.06
C TYR A 180 -4.84 13.34 11.20
N TYR A 181 -4.77 12.82 12.42
CA TYR A 181 -4.99 13.56 13.65
C TYR A 181 -3.68 13.62 14.43
N ASN A 182 -3.31 14.83 14.84
CA ASN A 182 -2.11 15.11 15.62
C ASN A 182 -2.44 16.01 16.81
N ASN A 183 -2.16 15.55 18.00
CA ASN A 183 -2.43 16.29 19.23
C ASN A 183 -1.37 16.04 20.29
N TYR A 184 -1.16 17.02 21.13
CA TYR A 184 -0.32 16.90 22.32
C TYR A 184 -1.18 16.59 23.53
N ILE A 185 -0.78 15.56 24.28
CA ILE A 185 -1.46 15.08 25.49
C ILE A 185 -0.46 14.99 26.64
N ASN A 186 -0.90 15.31 27.85
CA ASN A 186 -0.05 15.18 29.01
C ASN A 186 -0.16 13.78 29.62
N ILE A 187 0.96 13.06 29.71
CA ILE A 187 1.08 11.77 30.40
C ILE A 187 2.02 11.98 31.59
N GLY A 188 1.43 12.12 32.77
CA GLY A 188 2.16 12.54 33.97
C GLY A 188 2.66 13.98 33.84
N GLN A 189 3.98 14.17 33.87
CA GLN A 189 4.62 15.49 33.74
C GLN A 189 5.19 15.74 32.32
N ARG A 190 4.93 14.86 31.39
CA ARG A 190 5.48 14.93 30.02
C ARG A 190 4.38 15.23 29.02
N GLU A 191 4.66 16.17 28.13
CA GLU A 191 3.82 16.43 26.96
C GLU A 191 4.19 15.46 25.86
N CYS A 192 3.30 14.51 25.56
CA CYS A 192 3.48 13.48 24.54
C CYS A 192 2.70 13.84 23.29
N GLN A 193 3.20 13.47 22.13
CA GLN A 193 2.48 13.65 20.86
C GLN A 193 1.74 12.36 20.50
N LEU A 194 0.42 12.48 20.34
CA LEU A 194 -0.45 11.41 19.87
C LEU A 194 -0.78 11.64 18.39
N GLY A 195 -0.41 10.68 17.55
CA GLY A 195 -0.80 10.61 16.15
C GLY A 195 -1.84 9.50 15.94
N LEU A 196 -2.90 9.80 15.21
CA LEU A 196 -3.84 8.81 14.67
C LEU A 196 -3.98 9.02 13.18
N GLY A 197 -4.07 7.95 12.40
CA GLY A 197 -4.16 8.06 10.96
C GLY A 197 -4.99 6.95 10.35
N PHE A 198 -5.65 7.26 9.25
CA PHE A 198 -6.22 6.26 8.37
C PHE A 198 -5.81 6.54 6.92
N ASN A 199 -5.73 5.48 6.14
CA ASN A 199 -5.51 5.56 4.71
C ASN A 199 -6.29 4.44 4.01
N ILE A 200 -7.21 4.82 3.12
CA ILE A 200 -7.87 3.92 2.18
C ILE A 200 -7.20 4.17 0.84
N GLN A 201 -6.40 3.23 0.39
CA GLN A 201 -5.57 3.41 -0.80
C GLN A 201 -5.92 2.42 -1.90
N ASN A 202 -5.55 2.77 -3.14
CA ASN A 202 -5.74 1.96 -4.33
C ASN A 202 -7.21 1.62 -4.64
N VAL A 203 -8.15 2.45 -4.25
CA VAL A 203 -9.55 2.32 -4.66
C VAL A 203 -9.68 2.76 -6.11
N GLY A 204 -9.86 1.83 -7.04
CA GLY A 204 -9.79 2.20 -8.45
C GLY A 204 -10.36 1.16 -9.40
N SER A 205 -10.05 1.34 -10.69
CA SER A 205 -10.45 0.40 -11.73
C SER A 205 -9.74 -0.94 -11.57
N LYS A 206 -10.37 -1.99 -12.07
CA LYS A 206 -9.65 -3.24 -12.30
C LYS A 206 -8.63 -3.06 -13.43
N ILE A 207 -7.60 -3.88 -13.43
CA ILE A 207 -6.61 -3.96 -14.48
C ILE A 207 -6.82 -5.25 -15.28
N LYS A 208 -6.75 -5.16 -16.60
CA LYS A 208 -6.87 -6.28 -17.51
C LYS A 208 -5.60 -6.39 -18.34
N PHE A 209 -4.91 -7.50 -18.20
CA PHE A 209 -3.77 -7.83 -19.05
C PHE A 209 -4.27 -8.45 -20.36
N TYR A 210 -3.53 -8.23 -21.42
CA TYR A 210 -3.84 -8.77 -22.73
C TYR A 210 -3.84 -10.31 -22.72
N GLY A 211 -4.79 -10.90 -23.45
CA GLY A 211 -4.93 -12.37 -23.54
C GLY A 211 -5.57 -13.03 -22.32
N ASP A 212 -5.81 -12.29 -21.25
CA ASP A 212 -6.56 -12.78 -20.09
C ASP A 212 -7.98 -12.20 -20.12
N ASP A 213 -8.99 -13.04 -20.11
CA ASP A 213 -10.39 -12.60 -19.98
C ASP A 213 -10.73 -12.15 -18.57
N ARG A 214 -9.85 -12.44 -17.60
CA ARG A 214 -10.01 -12.05 -16.21
C ARG A 214 -9.48 -10.64 -15.95
N SER A 215 -10.33 -9.79 -15.44
CA SER A 215 -9.91 -8.51 -14.88
C SER A 215 -9.53 -8.69 -13.41
N GLN A 216 -8.35 -8.19 -13.02
CA GLN A 216 -7.82 -8.32 -11.67
C GLN A 216 -8.02 -7.04 -10.86
N PHE A 217 -8.25 -7.19 -9.55
CA PHE A 217 -8.37 -6.05 -8.65
C PHE A 217 -7.00 -5.42 -8.36
N LEU A 218 -6.98 -4.11 -8.17
CA LEU A 218 -5.85 -3.43 -7.55
C LEU A 218 -5.78 -3.78 -6.07
N PRO A 219 -4.61 -3.69 -5.41
CA PRO A 219 -4.45 -3.96 -3.98
C PRO A 219 -5.06 -2.84 -3.13
N ALA A 220 -6.39 -2.70 -3.19
CA ALA A 220 -7.10 -1.77 -2.34
C ALA A 220 -6.90 -2.16 -0.87
N ASN A 221 -6.50 -1.20 -0.03
CA ASN A 221 -6.12 -1.47 1.35
C ASN A 221 -6.63 -0.39 2.30
N LEU A 222 -7.22 -0.81 3.42
CA LEU A 222 -7.49 0.04 4.56
C LEU A 222 -6.35 -0.10 5.56
N ARG A 223 -5.73 1.02 5.90
CA ARG A 223 -4.70 1.12 6.92
C ARG A 223 -5.18 2.03 8.04
N LEU A 224 -5.11 1.57 9.28
CA LEU A 224 -5.41 2.34 10.47
C LEU A 224 -4.14 2.36 11.34
N GLY A 225 -3.68 3.53 11.71
CA GLY A 225 -2.45 3.69 12.48
C GLY A 225 -2.64 4.52 13.74
N ALA A 226 -1.79 4.22 14.72
CA ALA A 226 -1.63 5.03 15.92
C ALA A 226 -0.14 5.16 16.26
N SER A 227 0.27 6.33 16.75
CA SER A 227 1.61 6.57 17.23
C SER A 227 1.59 7.41 18.51
N LEU A 228 2.52 7.14 19.41
CA LEU A 228 2.74 7.90 20.62
C LEU A 228 4.22 8.23 20.72
N MET A 229 4.58 9.51 20.65
CA MET A 229 5.92 10.00 20.86
C MET A 229 6.03 10.56 22.28
N ILE A 230 7.01 10.06 23.04
CA ILE A 230 7.28 10.39 24.43
C ILE A 230 8.66 11.07 24.47
N PRO A 231 8.76 12.35 24.83
CA PRO A 231 10.05 12.99 25.05
C PRO A 231 10.71 12.41 26.30
N VAL A 232 11.94 11.92 26.14
CA VAL A 232 12.74 11.40 27.27
C VAL A 232 13.49 12.54 27.93
N ASP A 233 14.17 13.36 27.11
CA ASP A 233 14.90 14.57 27.49
C ASP A 233 14.85 15.59 26.33
N GLU A 234 15.62 16.67 26.38
CA GLU A 234 15.67 17.72 25.36
C GLU A 234 16.13 17.22 23.99
N TYR A 235 16.89 16.13 23.93
CA TYR A 235 17.51 15.61 22.71
C TYR A 235 16.93 14.26 22.28
N ASN A 236 16.34 13.51 23.22
CA ASN A 236 15.92 12.13 23.00
C ASN A 236 14.39 12.00 23.10
N ARG A 237 13.81 11.30 22.15
CA ARG A 237 12.41 10.94 22.14
C ARG A 237 12.24 9.46 21.78
N PHE A 238 11.27 8.85 22.40
CA PHE A 238 10.89 7.47 22.13
C PHE A 238 9.52 7.45 21.47
N THR A 239 9.39 6.75 20.35
CA THR A 239 8.12 6.63 19.62
C THR A 239 7.70 5.17 19.53
N ILE A 240 6.45 4.90 19.89
CA ILE A 240 5.77 3.63 19.65
C ILE A 240 4.75 3.90 18.56
N ALA A 241 4.72 3.06 17.53
CA ALA A 241 3.72 3.15 16.47
C ALA A 241 3.22 1.75 16.09
N ALA A 242 1.96 1.68 15.67
CA ALA A 242 1.35 0.46 15.18
C ALA A 242 0.33 0.79 14.10
N ASP A 243 0.35 -0.01 13.02
CA ASP A 243 -0.62 0.05 11.94
C ASP A 243 -1.36 -1.29 11.82
N ALA A 244 -2.67 -1.24 11.62
CA ALA A 244 -3.49 -2.36 11.24
C ALA A 244 -3.86 -2.22 9.76
N ASN A 245 -3.62 -3.27 8.97
CA ASN A 245 -3.89 -3.28 7.54
C ASN A 245 -4.95 -4.34 7.23
N LYS A 246 -5.90 -3.97 6.37
CA LYS A 246 -6.86 -4.91 5.80
C LYS A 246 -6.93 -4.69 4.30
N LEU A 247 -6.60 -5.74 3.54
CA LEU A 247 -6.78 -5.74 2.09
C LEU A 247 -8.28 -5.79 1.78
N LEU A 248 -8.75 -4.85 0.97
CA LEU A 248 -10.15 -4.67 0.58
C LEU A 248 -10.40 -5.27 -0.81
N VAL A 249 -9.93 -6.48 -1.01
CA VAL A 249 -10.06 -7.22 -2.27
C VAL A 249 -10.88 -8.47 -1.96
N PRO A 250 -11.91 -8.81 -2.77
CA PRO A 250 -12.68 -10.02 -2.56
C PRO A 250 -11.80 -11.26 -2.73
N THR A 251 -12.16 -12.32 -2.02
CA THR A 251 -11.49 -13.61 -2.17
C THR A 251 -11.94 -14.30 -3.44
N VAL A 252 -11.02 -14.99 -4.12
CA VAL A 252 -11.38 -15.80 -5.30
C VAL A 252 -12.30 -16.95 -4.86
N PRO A 253 -13.43 -17.19 -5.54
CA PRO A 253 -14.30 -18.32 -5.25
C PRO A 253 -13.52 -19.64 -5.29
N LYS A 254 -13.89 -20.59 -4.43
CA LYS A 254 -13.24 -21.91 -4.42
C LYS A 254 -13.81 -22.82 -5.48
N GLN A 255 -13.00 -23.76 -5.93
CA GLN A 255 -13.50 -24.87 -6.73
C GLN A 255 -14.43 -25.75 -5.88
N ASN A 256 -15.63 -26.03 -6.39
CA ASN A 256 -16.60 -26.88 -5.74
C ASN A 256 -16.23 -28.37 -5.90
N ASP A 257 -16.67 -29.20 -4.94
CA ASP A 257 -16.45 -30.63 -5.03
C ASP A 257 -17.10 -31.21 -6.29
N GLY A 258 -16.29 -31.82 -7.16
CA GLY A 258 -16.74 -32.40 -8.42
C GLY A 258 -16.80 -31.45 -9.62
N GLU A 259 -16.47 -30.18 -9.42
CA GLU A 259 -16.35 -29.19 -10.50
C GLU A 259 -15.07 -29.44 -11.31
N THR A 260 -15.17 -29.44 -12.64
CA THR A 260 -13.97 -29.54 -13.50
C THR A 260 -13.19 -28.22 -13.47
N THR A 261 -11.91 -28.26 -13.82
CA THR A 261 -11.06 -27.06 -13.89
C THR A 261 -11.63 -26.02 -14.85
N GLU A 262 -12.16 -26.46 -16.00
CA GLU A 262 -12.75 -25.56 -17.01
C GLU A 262 -14.05 -24.89 -16.51
N GLU A 263 -14.88 -25.61 -15.77
CA GLU A 263 -16.11 -25.06 -15.17
C GLU A 263 -15.78 -24.06 -14.07
N TYR A 264 -14.78 -24.38 -13.23
CA TYR A 264 -14.28 -23.47 -12.20
C TYR A 264 -13.71 -22.19 -12.80
N GLU A 265 -12.82 -22.26 -13.80
CA GLU A 265 -12.24 -21.10 -14.46
C GLU A 265 -13.33 -20.22 -15.08
N ARG A 266 -14.31 -20.81 -15.74
CA ARG A 266 -15.43 -20.07 -16.34
C ARG A 266 -16.28 -19.37 -15.26
N ARG A 267 -16.58 -20.06 -14.17
CA ARG A 267 -17.30 -19.47 -13.03
C ARG A 267 -16.52 -18.33 -12.37
N VAL A 268 -15.20 -18.47 -12.19
CA VAL A 268 -14.34 -17.40 -11.67
C VAL A 268 -14.35 -16.20 -12.62
N ILE A 269 -14.31 -16.40 -13.93
CA ILE A 269 -14.40 -15.31 -14.90
C ILE A 269 -15.76 -14.61 -14.77
N ASP A 270 -16.85 -15.34 -14.74
CA ASP A 270 -18.21 -14.79 -14.72
C ASP A 270 -18.52 -14.10 -13.38
N GLU A 271 -18.25 -14.76 -12.25
CA GLU A 271 -18.61 -14.23 -10.92
C GLU A 271 -17.61 -13.18 -10.42
N TYR A 272 -16.30 -13.45 -10.50
CA TYR A 272 -15.27 -12.57 -9.93
C TYR A 272 -14.94 -11.37 -10.84
N SER A 273 -14.96 -11.56 -12.15
CA SER A 273 -14.69 -10.48 -13.11
C SER A 273 -15.87 -9.53 -13.29
N GLU A 274 -17.10 -9.94 -12.99
CA GLU A 274 -18.27 -9.05 -13.06
C GLU A 274 -18.45 -8.18 -11.81
N VAL A 275 -17.90 -8.58 -10.65
CA VAL A 275 -17.95 -7.76 -9.42
C VAL A 275 -17.27 -6.42 -9.69
N SER A 276 -17.98 -5.31 -9.47
CA SER A 276 -17.37 -3.98 -9.61
C SER A 276 -16.29 -3.76 -8.55
N ALA A 277 -15.28 -2.93 -8.86
CA ALA A 277 -14.21 -2.63 -7.90
C ALA A 277 -14.75 -2.08 -6.56
N ILE A 278 -15.82 -1.27 -6.60
CA ILE A 278 -16.44 -0.70 -5.40
C ILE A 278 -17.24 -1.76 -4.64
N SER A 279 -18.00 -2.62 -5.34
CA SER A 279 -18.76 -3.71 -4.69
C SER A 279 -17.82 -4.69 -4.00
N GLY A 280 -16.70 -5.05 -4.65
CA GLY A 280 -15.69 -5.92 -4.06
C GLY A 280 -15.06 -5.38 -2.78
N ILE A 281 -14.91 -4.05 -2.66
CA ILE A 281 -14.43 -3.40 -1.43
C ILE A 281 -15.47 -3.49 -0.29
N LEU A 282 -16.77 -3.50 -0.62
CA LEU A 282 -17.86 -3.48 0.35
C LEU A 282 -18.33 -4.90 0.75
N GLU A 283 -18.01 -5.93 -0.01
CA GLU A 283 -18.30 -7.32 0.33
C GLU A 283 -17.34 -7.80 1.43
N PHE A 284 -17.66 -7.42 2.67
CA PHE A 284 -16.95 -7.91 3.85
C PHE A 284 -17.37 -9.37 4.11
N GLN A 285 -16.49 -10.31 3.85
CA GLN A 285 -16.55 -11.66 4.42
C GLN A 285 -15.49 -11.82 5.51
#